data_3e95c52b1030d838df2cb40160805d40
#
_entry.id   3e95c52b1030d838df2cb40160805d40
#
_cell.length_a   1.000
_cell.length_b   1.000
_cell.length_c   1.000
_cell.angle_alpha   90.00
_cell.angle_beta   90.00
_cell.angle_gamma   90.00
#
_symmetry.space_group_name_H-M   'P 1'
#
loop_
_entity.id
_entity.type
_entity.pdbx_description
1 polymer ?
#
loop_
_entity_poly.entity_id
_entity_poly.type
_entity_poly.pdbx_seq_one_letter_code
_entity_poly.pdbx_strand_id
1 'polypeptide(L)' 'MITIYKTDVVKNTDEGQTIGAELRGMSTDTKPTKIGDKTIENGSVFIEIDTQKLFFFDADSQEWKGE' A
#
# COMPACT_ATOMS: atom_id res chain seq x y z
N MET A 1 8.88 11.01 -3.28
CA MET A 1 9.09 10.34 -1.97
C MET A 1 7.76 9.91 -1.41
N ILE A 2 7.69 8.68 -0.92
CA ILE A 2 6.44 8.12 -0.39
C ILE A 2 6.30 8.48 1.08
N THR A 3 5.11 8.97 1.46
CA THR A 3 4.77 9.26 2.85
C THR A 3 3.74 8.24 3.32
N ILE A 4 3.99 7.64 4.47
CA ILE A 4 3.06 6.70 5.10
C ILE A 4 2.19 7.49 6.08
N TYR A 5 0.88 7.55 5.81
CA TYR A 5 -0.03 8.30 6.67
C TYR A 5 -0.65 7.43 7.75
N LYS A 6 -0.93 6.17 7.44
CA LYS A 6 -1.59 5.29 8.38
C LYS A 6 -1.26 3.83 8.07
N THR A 7 -1.08 3.02 9.10
CA THR A 7 -0.97 1.57 8.98
C THR A 7 -1.78 0.92 10.09
N ASP A 8 -2.55 -0.11 9.73
CA ASP A 8 -3.30 -0.92 10.69
C ASP A 8 -3.00 -2.38 10.45
N VAL A 9 -2.77 -3.14 11.51
CA VAL A 9 -2.57 -4.58 11.39
C VAL A 9 -3.90 -5.23 11.01
N VAL A 10 -3.91 -5.97 9.91
CA VAL A 10 -5.09 -6.71 9.44
C VAL A 10 -5.03 -8.15 9.90
N LYS A 11 -3.88 -8.81 9.70
CA LYS A 11 -3.68 -10.20 10.12
C LYS A 11 -2.37 -10.32 10.88
N ASN A 12 -2.36 -11.17 11.89
CA ASN A 12 -1.17 -11.49 12.65
C ASN A 12 -1.04 -13.00 12.69
N THR A 13 -0.12 -13.53 11.89
CA THR A 13 0.07 -14.97 11.72
C THR A 13 1.49 -15.37 12.11
N ASP A 14 1.74 -16.68 12.19
CA ASP A 14 3.08 -17.20 12.47
C ASP A 14 4.09 -16.82 11.38
N GLU A 15 3.60 -16.53 10.17
CA GLU A 15 4.44 -16.13 9.04
C GLU A 15 4.71 -14.62 9.00
N GLY A 16 4.08 -13.85 9.87
CA GLY A 16 4.24 -12.40 9.93
C GLY A 16 2.91 -11.67 10.00
N GLN A 17 2.99 -10.36 9.90
CA GLN A 17 1.83 -9.49 9.94
C GLN A 17 1.52 -8.96 8.55
N THR A 18 0.22 -8.78 8.27
CA THR A 18 -0.24 -8.01 7.12
C THR A 18 -0.88 -6.73 7.60
N ILE A 19 -0.71 -5.65 6.84
CA ILE A 19 -1.19 -4.34 7.23
C ILE A 19 -1.99 -3.69 6.12
N GLY A 20 -3.03 -2.97 6.52
CA GLY A 20 -3.68 -1.99 5.65
C GLY A 20 -2.92 -0.67 5.79
N ALA A 21 -2.64 -0.03 4.67
CA ALA A 21 -1.84 1.18 4.66
C ALA A 21 -2.48 2.28 3.82
N GLU A 22 -2.29 3.52 4.26
CA GLU A 22 -2.62 4.69 3.47
C GLU A 22 -1.33 5.42 3.15
N LEU A 23 -0.99 5.46 1.86
CA LEU A 23 0.27 6.00 1.37
C LEU A 23 0.01 7.16 0.42
N ARG A 24 0.97 8.07 0.33
CA ARG A 24 0.95 9.16 -0.62
C ARG A 24 2.33 9.34 -1.23
N GLY A 25 2.35 9.63 -2.53
CA GLY A 25 3.60 9.85 -3.24
C GLY A 25 3.35 10.37 -4.64
N MET A 26 4.36 10.29 -5.47
CA MET A 26 4.30 10.78 -6.85
C MET A 26 4.14 9.62 -7.83
N SER A 27 3.73 9.93 -9.05
CA SER A 27 3.58 8.91 -10.09
C SER A 27 4.90 8.24 -10.43
N THR A 28 6.02 8.92 -10.20
CA THR A 28 7.37 8.37 -10.44
C THR A 28 7.86 7.49 -9.30
N ASP A 29 7.19 7.48 -8.16
CA ASP A 29 7.58 6.63 -7.05
C ASP A 29 7.15 5.19 -7.29
N THR A 30 8.03 4.25 -6.95
CA THR A 30 7.69 2.82 -7.00
C THR A 30 6.77 2.49 -5.83
N LYS A 31 5.57 2.01 -6.14
CA LYS A 31 4.60 1.67 -5.12
C LYS A 31 5.00 0.38 -4.42
N PRO A 32 5.13 0.37 -3.09
CA PRO A 32 5.64 -0.80 -2.37
C PRO A 32 4.59 -1.89 -2.22
N THR A 33 5.06 -3.13 -2.08
CA THR A 33 4.21 -4.26 -1.70
C THR A 33 4.42 -4.67 -0.25
N LYS A 34 5.43 -4.09 0.38
CA LYS A 34 5.76 -4.32 1.79
C LYS A 34 6.18 -3.01 2.44
N ILE A 35 5.93 -2.91 3.73
CA ILE A 35 6.47 -1.84 4.56
C ILE A 35 7.29 -2.52 5.65
N GLY A 36 8.62 -2.38 5.57
CA GLY A 36 9.50 -3.15 6.43
C GLY A 36 9.34 -4.64 6.16
N ASP A 37 9.03 -5.42 7.17
CA ASP A 37 8.79 -6.87 7.07
C ASP A 37 7.30 -7.21 6.98
N LYS A 38 6.42 -6.22 6.87
CA LYS A 38 4.97 -6.42 6.84
C LYS A 38 4.45 -6.31 5.43
N THR A 39 3.63 -7.27 5.02
CA THR A 39 3.01 -7.29 3.70
C THR A 39 1.77 -6.42 3.68
N ILE A 40 1.60 -5.66 2.60
CA ILE A 40 0.42 -4.81 2.42
C ILE A 40 -0.78 -5.67 2.04
N GLU A 41 -1.91 -5.38 2.65
CA GLU A 41 -3.15 -6.14 2.50
C GLU A 41 -4.11 -5.45 1.52
N ASN A 42 -5.16 -6.18 1.09
CA ASN A 42 -6.19 -5.68 0.20
C ASN A 42 -6.84 -4.41 0.72
N GLY A 43 -7.13 -3.49 -0.21
CA GLY A 43 -7.82 -2.26 0.11
C GLY A 43 -6.92 -1.16 0.63
N SER A 44 -5.62 -1.40 0.73
CA SER A 44 -4.67 -0.34 1.01
C SER A 44 -4.70 0.70 -0.10
N VAL A 45 -4.46 1.95 0.24
CA VAL A 45 -4.64 3.07 -0.69
C VAL A 45 -3.31 3.77 -0.92
N PHE A 46 -3.05 4.08 -2.19
CA PHE A 46 -1.94 4.94 -2.58
C PHE A 46 -2.50 6.12 -3.36
N ILE A 47 -2.22 7.32 -2.91
CA ILE A 47 -2.67 8.55 -3.57
C ILE A 47 -1.47 9.16 -4.29
N GLU A 48 -1.58 9.29 -5.62
CA GLU A 48 -0.58 10.03 -6.40
C GLU A 48 -0.90 11.51 -6.33
N ILE A 49 -0.01 12.27 -5.73
CA ILE A 49 -0.24 13.69 -5.47
C ILE A 49 -0.21 14.50 -6.77
N ASP A 50 0.73 14.19 -7.65
CA ASP A 50 0.93 14.93 -8.91
C ASP A 50 -0.17 14.69 -9.93
N THR A 51 -0.73 13.48 -9.96
CA THR A 51 -1.78 13.12 -10.92
C THR A 51 -3.18 13.14 -10.30
N GLN A 52 -3.24 13.19 -8.97
CA GLN A 52 -4.49 13.11 -8.20
C GLN A 52 -5.25 11.82 -8.44
N LYS A 53 -4.54 10.72 -8.68
CA LYS A 53 -5.14 9.41 -8.89
C LYS A 53 -5.08 8.58 -7.63
N LEU A 54 -6.10 7.75 -7.45
CA LEU A 54 -6.18 6.80 -6.36
C LEU A 54 -5.87 5.40 -6.87
N PHE A 55 -5.08 4.66 -6.08
CA PHE A 55 -4.76 3.27 -6.37
C PHE A 55 -5.12 2.43 -5.17
N PHE A 56 -5.64 1.24 -5.44
CA PHE A 56 -5.99 0.27 -4.41
C PHE A 56 -5.16 -0.99 -4.60
N PHE A 57 -4.70 -1.54 -3.49
CA PHE A 57 -3.83 -2.71 -3.56
C PHE A 57 -4.66 -3.99 -3.68
N ASP A 58 -4.26 -4.84 -4.63
CA ASP A 58 -4.81 -6.17 -4.82
C ASP A 58 -3.77 -7.18 -4.33
N ALA A 59 -4.03 -7.79 -3.17
CA ALA A 59 -3.07 -8.71 -2.57
C ALA A 59 -2.94 -10.02 -3.33
N ASP A 60 -3.99 -10.43 -4.06
CA ASP A 60 -3.93 -11.68 -4.83
C ASP A 60 -2.93 -11.58 -5.97
N SER A 61 -2.91 -10.46 -6.69
CA SER A 61 -1.96 -10.21 -7.77
C SER A 61 -0.73 -9.45 -7.30
N GLN A 62 -0.75 -8.92 -6.08
CA GLN A 62 0.26 -8.04 -5.52
C GLN A 62 0.54 -6.83 -6.39
N GLU A 63 -0.54 -6.23 -6.88
CA GLU A 63 -0.48 -5.07 -7.75
C GLU A 63 -1.34 -3.94 -7.23
N TRP A 64 -0.86 -2.72 -7.46
CA TRP A 64 -1.66 -1.52 -7.23
C TRP A 64 -2.49 -1.26 -8.47
N LYS A 65 -3.82 -1.20 -8.29
CA LYS A 65 -4.74 -0.98 -9.39
C LYS A 65 -5.38 0.40 -9.25
N GLY A 66 -5.22 1.22 -10.28
CA GLY A 66 -5.74 2.57 -10.31
C GLY A 66 -6.92 2.73 -11.24
N GLU A 67 -7.46 3.91 -11.20
CA GLU A 67 -8.53 4.30 -12.12
C GLU A 67 -7.98 4.65 -13.51
#